data_52d5dd6b4673585041af6b3889469226
#
_entry.id   52d5dd6b4673585041af6b3889469226
#
_cell.length_a   1.000
_cell.length_b   1.000
_cell.length_c   1.000
_cell.angle_alpha   90.00
_cell.angle_beta   90.00
_cell.angle_gamma   90.00
#
_symmetry.space_group_name_H-M   'P 1'
#
loop_
_entity.id
_entity.type
_entity.pdbx_description
1 polymer ?
#
loop_
_entity_poly.entity_id
_entity_poly.type
_entity_poly.pdbx_seq_one_letter_code
_entity_poly.pdbx_strand_id
1 'polypeptide(L)'
;MNRINTGLVLGALTLLAASVAAQTPYPNKPIRLIVPIAAGGPSDAAARALAKGLTAALGQEVLVDNRPGGNLGMGAAAVLNAAPDGYTL
;
A
#
# COMPACT_ATOMS: atom_id res chain seq x y z
N MET A 1 -31.42 24.33 29.78
CA MET A 1 -30.29 23.46 30.11
C MET A 1 -30.05 22.37 29.08
N ASN A 2 -31.08 21.65 28.66
CA ASN A 2 -30.91 20.59 27.65
C ASN A 2 -30.42 21.06 26.27
N ARG A 3 -30.64 22.32 25.92
CA ARG A 3 -30.20 22.89 24.62
C ARG A 3 -28.69 22.99 24.48
N ILE A 4 -27.95 23.26 25.56
CA ILE A 4 -26.49 23.38 25.54
C ILE A 4 -25.83 22.01 25.33
N ASN A 5 -26.34 20.97 25.99
CA ASN A 5 -25.82 19.61 25.88
C ASN A 5 -26.06 19.04 24.46
N THR A 6 -27.19 19.35 23.83
CA THR A 6 -27.51 18.90 22.46
C THR A 6 -26.53 19.52 21.46
N GLY A 7 -26.19 20.80 21.60
CA GLY A 7 -25.24 21.46 20.71
C GLY A 7 -23.82 20.88 20.83
N LEU A 8 -23.37 20.55 22.05
CA LEU A 8 -22.06 19.91 22.29
C LEU A 8 -21.99 18.51 21.67
N VAL A 9 -23.04 17.70 21.79
CA VAL A 9 -23.09 16.35 21.20
C VAL A 9 -23.03 16.41 19.69
N LEU A 10 -23.77 17.32 19.05
CA LEU A 10 -23.76 17.49 17.59
C LEU A 10 -22.39 17.95 17.09
N GLY A 11 -21.70 18.85 17.81
CA GLY A 11 -20.36 19.29 17.48
C GLY A 11 -19.34 18.15 17.55
N ALA A 12 -19.41 17.31 18.57
CA ALA A 12 -18.53 16.16 18.74
C ALA A 12 -18.69 15.13 17.61
N LEU A 13 -19.93 14.83 17.20
CA LEU A 13 -20.22 13.93 16.10
C LEU A 13 -19.70 14.45 14.76
N THR A 14 -19.78 15.76 14.53
CA THR A 14 -19.25 16.38 13.31
C THR A 14 -17.74 16.28 13.24
N LEU A 15 -17.02 16.50 14.35
CA LEU A 15 -15.58 16.36 14.42
C LEU A 15 -15.12 14.91 14.14
N LEU A 16 -15.81 13.91 14.69
CA LEU A 16 -15.51 12.50 14.44
C LEU A 16 -15.68 12.13 12.96
N ALA A 17 -16.75 12.60 12.32
CA ALA A 17 -17.00 12.37 10.89
C ALA A 17 -15.91 13.01 10.03
N ALA A 18 -15.43 14.22 10.37
CA ALA A 18 -14.34 14.88 9.67
C ALA A 18 -13.02 14.12 9.80
N SER A 19 -12.70 13.56 10.98
CA SER A 19 -11.50 12.76 11.20
C SER A 19 -11.50 11.48 10.35
N VAL A 20 -12.63 10.78 10.26
CA VAL A 20 -12.77 9.57 9.42
C VAL A 20 -12.62 9.93 7.94
N ALA A 21 -13.24 11.02 7.49
CA ALA A 21 -13.16 11.47 6.10
C ALA A 21 -11.76 11.92 5.68
N ALA A 22 -10.91 12.35 6.63
CA ALA A 22 -9.55 12.79 6.37
C ALA A 22 -8.57 11.63 6.15
N GLN A 23 -8.93 10.38 6.47
CA GLN A 23 -8.09 9.21 6.23
C GLN A 23 -8.05 8.89 4.74
N THR A 24 -6.83 8.76 4.20
CA THR A 24 -6.62 8.40 2.80
C THR A 24 -6.80 6.87 2.63
N PRO A 25 -7.67 6.40 1.72
CA PRO A 25 -7.84 4.96 1.48
C PRO A 25 -6.56 4.32 0.94
N TYR A 26 -6.26 3.10 1.40
CA TYR A 26 -5.21 2.26 0.83
C TYR A 26 -5.79 1.42 -0.33
N PRO A 27 -5.08 1.26 -1.46
CA PRO A 27 -3.87 1.97 -1.87
C PRO A 27 -4.21 3.33 -2.53
N ASN A 28 -3.38 4.35 -2.28
CA ASN A 28 -3.56 5.68 -2.87
C ASN A 28 -2.37 6.14 -3.71
N LYS A 29 -1.36 5.29 -3.88
CA LYS A 29 -0.14 5.53 -4.67
C LYS A 29 0.39 4.21 -5.21
N PRO A 30 1.33 4.22 -6.17
CA PRO A 30 1.90 2.98 -6.71
C PRO A 30 2.53 2.10 -5.65
N ILE A 31 2.41 0.78 -5.86
CA ILE A 31 2.95 -0.26 -4.99
C ILE A 31 4.16 -0.87 -5.67
N ARG A 32 5.25 -1.09 -4.93
CA ARG A 32 6.44 -1.79 -5.42
C ARG A 32 6.38 -3.26 -5.06
N LEU A 33 6.52 -4.11 -6.05
CA LEU A 33 6.66 -5.56 -5.87
C LEU A 33 8.12 -5.94 -6.08
N ILE A 34 8.81 -6.25 -5.01
CA ILE A 34 10.22 -6.63 -5.04
C ILE A 34 10.34 -8.08 -5.48
N VAL A 35 11.08 -8.31 -6.54
CA VAL A 35 11.37 -9.64 -7.09
C VAL A 35 12.86 -9.89 -6.95
N PRO A 36 13.30 -10.86 -6.11
CA PRO A 36 14.71 -11.02 -5.75
C PRO A 36 15.54 -11.79 -6.81
N ILE A 37 15.13 -11.70 -8.06
CA ILE A 37 15.78 -12.35 -9.20
C ILE A 37 15.93 -11.37 -10.35
N ALA A 38 16.82 -11.71 -11.30
CA ALA A 38 17.03 -10.91 -12.49
C ALA A 38 15.77 -10.92 -13.41
N ALA A 39 15.58 -9.80 -14.11
CA ALA A 39 14.48 -9.66 -15.06
C ALA A 39 14.64 -10.62 -16.25
N GLY A 40 13.52 -11.06 -16.83
CA GLY A 40 13.46 -11.80 -18.09
C GLY A 40 13.29 -13.31 -17.99
N GLY A 41 13.39 -13.90 -16.78
CA GLY A 41 13.17 -15.33 -16.57
C GLY A 41 11.70 -15.69 -16.34
N PRO A 42 11.39 -17.02 -16.18
CA PRO A 42 10.01 -17.48 -15.92
C PRO A 42 9.40 -16.89 -14.64
N SER A 43 10.20 -16.76 -13.58
CA SER A 43 9.73 -16.19 -12.32
C SER A 43 9.44 -14.69 -12.45
N ASP A 44 10.21 -13.97 -13.24
CA ASP A 44 9.94 -12.57 -13.55
C ASP A 44 8.65 -12.42 -14.35
N ALA A 45 8.44 -13.27 -15.35
CA ALA A 45 7.20 -13.28 -16.13
C ALA A 45 5.98 -13.54 -15.25
N ALA A 46 6.07 -14.47 -14.30
CA ALA A 46 5.02 -14.73 -13.32
C ALA A 46 4.76 -13.53 -12.42
N ALA A 47 5.81 -12.86 -11.94
CA ALA A 47 5.70 -11.67 -11.11
C ALA A 47 5.02 -10.52 -11.86
N ARG A 48 5.34 -10.31 -13.13
CA ARG A 48 4.71 -9.28 -13.97
C ARG A 48 3.26 -9.58 -14.26
N ALA A 49 2.90 -10.84 -14.46
CA ALA A 49 1.50 -11.26 -14.61
C ALA A 49 0.72 -10.99 -13.33
N LEU A 50 1.29 -11.29 -12.17
CA LEU A 50 0.69 -11.00 -10.86
C LEU A 50 0.52 -9.48 -10.66
N ALA A 51 1.55 -8.70 -10.98
CA ALA A 51 1.50 -7.24 -10.87
C ALA A 51 0.39 -6.64 -11.74
N LYS A 52 0.21 -7.14 -12.94
CA LYS A 52 -0.88 -6.72 -13.83
C LYS A 52 -2.25 -7.01 -13.24
N GLY A 53 -2.44 -8.21 -12.68
CA GLY A 53 -3.69 -8.58 -12.02
C GLY A 53 -3.96 -7.73 -10.78
N LEU A 54 -2.95 -7.49 -9.97
CA LEU A 54 -3.08 -6.63 -8.78
C LEU A 54 -3.37 -5.18 -9.15
N THR A 55 -2.75 -4.66 -10.20
CA THR A 55 -3.05 -3.31 -10.71
C THR A 55 -4.53 -3.16 -11.06
N ALA A 56 -5.08 -4.14 -11.77
CA ALA A 56 -6.50 -4.15 -12.12
C ALA A 56 -7.40 -4.26 -10.88
N ALA A 57 -7.04 -5.09 -9.92
CA ALA A 57 -7.84 -5.34 -8.72
C ALA A 57 -7.79 -4.17 -7.73
N LEU A 58 -6.64 -3.53 -7.57
CA LEU A 58 -6.41 -2.52 -6.55
C LEU A 58 -6.62 -1.07 -7.05
N GLY A 59 -6.66 -0.85 -8.36
CA GLY A 59 -6.82 0.48 -8.92
C GLY A 59 -5.58 1.37 -8.81
N GLN A 60 -4.43 0.81 -8.43
CA GLN A 60 -3.13 1.49 -8.38
C GLN A 60 -2.08 0.65 -9.07
N GLU A 61 -1.12 1.29 -9.72
CA GLU A 61 -0.07 0.59 -10.42
C GLU A 61 0.80 -0.22 -9.47
N VAL A 62 1.02 -1.49 -9.79
CA VAL A 62 1.95 -2.37 -9.10
C VAL A 62 3.19 -2.52 -9.98
N LEU A 63 4.31 -1.98 -9.52
CA LEU A 63 5.56 -1.94 -10.25
C LEU A 63 6.47 -3.08 -9.83
N VAL A 64 6.94 -3.87 -10.77
CA VAL A 64 7.94 -4.91 -10.52
C VAL A 64 9.32 -4.26 -10.39
N ASP A 65 9.98 -4.49 -9.27
CA ASP A 65 11.33 -4.02 -8.99
C ASP A 65 12.24 -5.23 -8.77
N ASN A 66 13.09 -5.53 -9.75
CA ASN A 66 14.00 -6.66 -9.69
C ASN A 66 15.24 -6.30 -8.85
N ARG A 67 15.47 -7.05 -7.78
CA ARG A 67 16.62 -6.89 -6.85
C ARG A 67 17.39 -8.19 -6.75
N PRO A 68 18.15 -8.56 -7.79
CA PRO A 68 18.94 -9.79 -7.78
C PRO A 68 20.18 -9.65 -6.89
N GLY A 69 20.76 -10.78 -6.51
CA GLY A 69 22.03 -10.86 -5.79
C GLY A 69 21.90 -11.32 -4.35
N GLY A 70 23.04 -11.66 -3.74
CA GLY A 70 23.12 -12.09 -2.34
C GLY A 70 22.30 -13.33 -2.02
N ASN A 71 22.12 -14.25 -2.95
CA ASN A 71 21.29 -15.45 -2.79
C ASN A 71 19.88 -15.10 -2.28
N LEU A 72 19.20 -14.20 -2.99
CA LEU A 72 17.90 -13.62 -2.67
C LEU A 72 17.93 -12.58 -1.53
N GLY A 73 19.08 -12.39 -0.89
CA GLY A 73 19.20 -11.50 0.27
C GLY A 73 19.00 -10.03 -0.06
N MET A 74 19.38 -9.59 -1.25
CA MET A 74 19.22 -8.18 -1.67
C MET A 74 17.74 -7.78 -1.76
N GLY A 75 16.91 -8.66 -2.31
CA GLY A 75 15.46 -8.42 -2.37
C GLY A 75 14.82 -8.44 -0.99
N ALA A 76 15.16 -9.40 -0.16
CA ALA A 76 14.67 -9.49 1.21
C ALA A 76 15.05 -8.25 2.03
N ALA A 77 16.29 -7.77 1.92
CA ALA A 77 16.75 -6.56 2.59
C ALA A 77 15.96 -5.32 2.13
N ALA A 78 15.66 -5.21 0.84
CA ALA A 78 14.87 -4.10 0.32
C ALA A 78 13.48 -4.02 0.95
N VAL A 79 12.82 -5.15 1.16
CA VAL A 79 11.51 -5.21 1.84
C VAL A 79 11.65 -4.90 3.33
N LEU A 80 12.63 -5.51 4.00
CA LEU A 80 12.85 -5.31 5.44
C LEU A 80 13.19 -3.87 5.80
N ASN A 81 13.89 -3.17 4.93
CA ASN A 81 14.29 -1.77 5.14
C ASN A 81 13.25 -0.75 4.68
N ALA A 82 12.19 -1.20 4.01
CA ALA A 82 11.10 -0.33 3.59
C ALA A 82 10.16 0.00 4.75
N ALA A 83 9.43 1.09 4.64
CA ALA A 83 8.39 1.43 5.59
C ALA A 83 7.30 0.34 5.61
N PRO A 84 6.80 -0.05 6.80
CA PRO A 84 5.78 -1.11 6.91
C PRO A 84 4.38 -0.58 6.62
N ASP A 85 4.17 0.02 5.45
CA ASP A 85 2.94 0.69 5.05
C ASP A 85 2.15 -0.06 3.98
N GLY A 86 2.63 -1.22 3.52
CA GLY A 86 1.98 -2.01 2.48
C GLY A 86 2.27 -1.54 1.05
N TYR A 87 3.18 -0.59 0.84
CA TYR A 87 3.56 -0.10 -0.49
C TYR A 87 4.84 -0.74 -1.03
N THR A 88 5.47 -1.61 -0.27
CA THR A 88 6.61 -2.44 -0.71
C THR A 88 6.31 -3.88 -0.29
N LEU A 89 6.18 -4.74 -1.30
CA LEU A 89 5.86 -6.16 -1.13
C LEU A 89 7.02 -7.06 -1.56
#